data_c8e5ef4f7c455baac83b34a0f6bb65d3
#
_entry.id   c8e5ef4f7c455baac83b34a0f6bb65d3
#
_cell.length_a   1.000
_cell.length_b   1.000
_cell.length_c   1.000
_cell.angle_alpha   90.00
_cell.angle_beta   90.00
_cell.angle_gamma   90.00
#
_symmetry.space_group_name_H-M   'P 1'
#
loop_
_entity.id
_entity.type
_entity.pdbx_description
1 polymer ?
#
loop_
_entity_poly.entity_id
_entity_poly.type
_entity_poly.pdbx_seq_one_letter_code
_entity_poly.pdbx_strand_id
1 'polypeptide(L)'
;MNVKKYLLIVTCTTFIFAIFSAGIIFFDWLHSDWDSGINMPDGTVDEHVEGLEEVEKSKPYNILLLGVDVEAKLTDVMMLCRIDPVEHKVNMLSIPRDTRVKLGSRNIKINSSFSHGGVEQVIDCVKNLTGLPVHHYFLIDTKAFRECIDALGGVYFTVPRKMDYEDPLQDLYIHLERGYQLLDGDKAEQLVRFRRYTNGDIDRIKVQQDFIKELIEQKLTAAYIMKIPDVYKVIADNSSTDMTLREMLDAGKQLLAVKDGERFKSFTVPGEGQYIGEVSYFVHYKTELANLIATEFN
;
A
#
# COMPACT_ATOMS: atom_id res chain seq x y z
N MET A 1 -5.18 46.19 -27.74
CA MET A 1 -5.85 45.10 -26.97
C MET A 1 -7.28 45.54 -26.72
N ASN A 2 -8.28 44.74 -27.08
CA ASN A 2 -9.68 45.16 -27.08
C ASN A 2 -10.17 45.21 -25.62
N VAL A 3 -10.74 46.35 -25.16
CA VAL A 3 -11.19 46.61 -23.79
C VAL A 3 -12.06 45.46 -23.24
N LYS A 4 -12.89 44.82 -24.09
CA LYS A 4 -13.68 43.64 -23.72
C LYS A 4 -12.84 42.43 -23.35
N LYS A 5 -11.68 42.23 -24.00
CA LYS A 5 -10.74 41.12 -23.65
C LYS A 5 -10.01 41.44 -22.35
N TYR A 6 -9.66 42.70 -22.11
CA TYR A 6 -9.03 43.14 -20.85
C TYR A 6 -9.99 42.95 -19.66
N LEU A 7 -11.25 43.39 -19.82
CA LEU A 7 -12.26 43.18 -18.78
C LEU A 7 -12.51 41.72 -18.49
N LEU A 8 -12.55 40.83 -19.53
CA LEU A 8 -12.75 39.42 -19.34
C LEU A 8 -11.57 38.78 -18.59
N ILE A 9 -10.33 39.16 -18.89
CA ILE A 9 -9.14 38.65 -18.20
C ILE A 9 -9.14 39.11 -16.73
N VAL A 10 -9.46 40.36 -16.45
CA VAL A 10 -9.52 40.90 -15.08
C VAL A 10 -10.66 40.25 -14.27
N THR A 11 -11.83 40.02 -14.88
CA THR A 11 -12.92 39.29 -14.20
C THR A 11 -12.60 37.82 -13.97
N CYS A 12 -11.93 37.13 -14.91
CA CYS A 12 -11.50 35.75 -14.70
C CYS A 12 -10.41 35.65 -13.61
N THR A 13 -9.45 36.59 -13.58
CA THR A 13 -8.39 36.55 -12.54
C THR A 13 -8.93 36.89 -11.16
N THR A 14 -9.89 37.87 -11.03
CA THR A 14 -10.54 38.16 -9.75
C THR A 14 -11.44 37.01 -9.30
N PHE A 15 -12.09 36.29 -10.22
CA PHE A 15 -12.92 35.14 -9.88
C PHE A 15 -12.07 33.95 -9.42
N ILE A 16 -10.92 33.68 -10.07
CA ILE A 16 -9.94 32.67 -9.65
C ILE A 16 -9.36 33.02 -8.27
N PHE A 17 -9.04 34.30 -8.03
CA PHE A 17 -8.54 34.76 -6.72
C PHE A 17 -9.60 34.67 -5.62
N ALA A 18 -10.88 34.90 -5.94
CA ALA A 18 -11.99 34.72 -4.99
C ALA A 18 -12.24 33.24 -4.65
N ILE A 19 -12.10 32.33 -5.63
CA ILE A 19 -12.18 30.88 -5.37
C ILE A 19 -11.00 30.41 -4.52
N PHE A 20 -9.79 30.95 -4.77
CA PHE A 20 -8.60 30.61 -3.98
C PHE A 20 -8.69 31.12 -2.54
N SER A 21 -9.17 32.38 -2.34
CA SER A 21 -9.38 32.95 -0.99
C SER A 21 -10.56 32.29 -0.27
N ALA A 22 -11.64 31.92 -0.96
CA ALA A 22 -12.74 31.16 -0.39
C ALA A 22 -12.28 29.72 -0.01
N GLY A 23 -11.40 29.12 -0.80
CA GLY A 23 -10.77 27.83 -0.49
C GLY A 23 -9.89 27.87 0.76
N ILE A 24 -9.13 28.94 0.95
CA ILE A 24 -8.30 29.14 2.16
C ILE A 24 -9.21 29.41 3.39
N ILE A 25 -10.23 30.24 3.26
CA ILE A 25 -11.18 30.52 4.34
C ILE A 25 -12.00 29.27 4.70
N PHE A 26 -12.37 28.46 3.70
CA PHE A 26 -13.06 27.18 3.92
C PHE A 26 -12.14 26.15 4.59
N PHE A 27 -10.86 26.15 4.24
CA PHE A 27 -9.84 25.31 4.86
C PHE A 27 -9.58 25.72 6.31
N ASP A 28 -9.47 27.03 6.60
CA ASP A 28 -9.33 27.55 7.96
C ASP A 28 -10.62 27.31 8.79
N TRP A 29 -11.81 27.43 8.17
CA TRP A 29 -13.07 27.13 8.83
C TRP A 29 -13.19 25.62 9.15
N LEU A 30 -12.82 24.74 8.24
CA LEU A 30 -12.74 23.30 8.50
C LEU A 30 -11.74 22.95 9.62
N HIS A 31 -10.65 23.69 9.73
CA HIS A 31 -9.69 23.54 10.81
C HIS A 31 -10.19 24.10 12.15
N SER A 32 -10.92 25.24 12.13
CA SER A 32 -11.43 25.88 13.35
C SER A 32 -12.59 25.13 13.99
N ASP A 33 -13.46 24.48 13.20
CA ASP A 33 -14.53 23.63 13.73
C ASP A 33 -14.04 22.30 14.31
N TRP A 34 -12.83 21.87 13.93
CA TRP A 34 -12.22 20.67 14.46
C TRP A 34 -11.62 20.89 15.86
N ASP A 35 -11.12 22.10 16.15
CA ASP A 35 -10.56 22.46 17.46
C ASP A 35 -11.62 22.84 18.51
N SER A 36 -12.86 23.13 18.11
CA SER A 36 -13.89 23.61 19.04
C SER A 36 -14.80 22.54 19.65
N GLY A 37 -14.57 21.26 19.38
CA GLY A 37 -15.44 20.14 19.77
C GLY A 37 -15.10 19.43 21.09
N ILE A 38 -14.03 19.79 21.80
CA ILE A 38 -13.68 19.14 23.07
C ILE A 38 -13.57 20.20 24.18
N ASN A 39 -14.68 20.42 24.91
CA ASN A 39 -14.63 21.08 26.21
C ASN A 39 -13.89 20.17 27.21
N MET A 40 -12.60 20.38 27.37
CA MET A 40 -11.84 19.85 28.50
C MET A 40 -12.05 20.79 29.70
N PRO A 41 -12.28 20.26 30.94
CA PRO A 41 -12.27 21.09 32.14
C PRO A 41 -10.87 21.66 32.34
N ASP A 42 -10.84 22.95 32.67
CA ASP A 42 -9.68 23.75 33.01
C ASP A 42 -8.77 23.03 34.03
N GLY A 43 -7.55 22.71 33.60
CA GLY A 43 -6.56 22.09 34.48
C GLY A 43 -5.32 21.61 33.70
N THR A 44 -4.32 22.49 33.61
CA THR A 44 -2.89 22.21 33.37
C THR A 44 -2.60 21.06 32.39
N VAL A 45 -2.38 21.41 31.14
CA VAL A 45 -1.79 20.51 30.15
C VAL A 45 -0.34 20.24 30.60
N ASP A 46 -0.08 19.02 31.09
CA ASP A 46 1.26 18.59 31.44
C ASP A 46 2.11 18.57 30.16
N GLU A 47 3.14 19.43 30.07
CA GLU A 47 4.15 19.45 29.01
C GLU A 47 4.76 18.06 28.74
N HIS A 48 4.59 17.13 29.69
CA HIS A 48 5.07 15.76 29.61
C HIS A 48 4.24 14.85 28.68
N VAL A 49 2.97 15.18 28.41
CA VAL A 49 2.08 14.36 27.58
C VAL A 49 2.28 14.67 26.09
N GLU A 50 2.53 15.94 25.72
CA GLU A 50 2.86 16.32 24.34
C GLU A 50 4.19 15.70 23.87
N GLY A 51 5.21 15.68 24.74
CA GLY A 51 6.50 15.07 24.42
C GLY A 51 6.46 13.54 24.25
N LEU A 52 5.56 12.86 24.98
CA LEU A 52 5.37 11.42 24.86
C LEU A 52 4.61 11.02 23.58
N GLU A 53 3.62 11.80 23.15
CA GLU A 53 2.92 11.60 21.88
C GLU A 53 3.81 11.85 20.66
N GLU A 54 4.67 12.88 20.68
CA GLU A 54 5.64 13.16 19.62
C GLU A 54 6.72 12.06 19.52
N VAL A 55 7.22 11.56 20.64
CA VAL A 55 8.22 10.48 20.67
C VAL A 55 7.61 9.17 20.17
N GLU A 56 6.33 8.89 20.47
CA GLU A 56 5.67 7.67 19.99
C GLU A 56 5.34 7.73 18.50
N LYS A 57 4.96 8.90 17.96
CA LYS A 57 4.74 9.15 16.52
C LYS A 57 6.02 9.08 15.68
N SER A 58 7.20 9.18 16.30
CA SER A 58 8.49 9.13 15.62
C SER A 58 9.11 7.74 15.50
N LYS A 59 8.49 6.71 16.09
CA LYS A 59 9.03 5.34 16.02
C LYS A 59 8.69 4.68 14.68
N PRO A 60 9.61 3.88 14.13
CA PRO A 60 9.32 3.06 12.97
C PRO A 60 8.18 2.08 13.23
N TYR A 61 7.31 1.88 12.25
CA TYR A 61 6.18 0.95 12.34
C TYR A 61 6.03 0.13 11.06
N ASN A 62 5.33 -1.01 11.18
CA ASN A 62 5.17 -1.95 10.10
C ASN A 62 3.69 -2.09 9.72
N ILE A 63 3.40 -1.98 8.43
CA ILE A 63 2.07 -2.19 7.84
C ILE A 63 2.14 -3.45 6.97
N LEU A 64 1.24 -4.39 7.19
CA LEU A 64 1.12 -5.60 6.36
C LEU A 64 0.07 -5.36 5.27
N LEU A 65 0.51 -5.31 4.02
CA LEU A 65 -0.35 -5.23 2.84
C LEU A 65 -0.71 -6.63 2.37
N LEU A 66 -1.99 -6.92 2.24
CA LEU A 66 -2.53 -8.22 1.85
C LEU A 66 -3.47 -8.07 0.65
N GLY A 67 -3.16 -8.75 -0.44
CA GLY A 67 -4.09 -8.96 -1.55
C GLY A 67 -4.77 -10.32 -1.39
N VAL A 68 -6.09 -10.32 -1.26
CA VAL A 68 -6.88 -11.51 -1.00
C VAL A 68 -7.75 -11.91 -2.18
N ASP A 69 -7.77 -13.20 -2.47
CA ASP A 69 -8.82 -13.83 -3.26
C ASP A 69 -9.91 -14.29 -2.26
N VAL A 70 -11.04 -13.57 -2.25
CA VAL A 70 -12.12 -13.80 -1.28
C VAL A 70 -12.80 -15.14 -1.51
N GLU A 71 -12.95 -15.57 -2.77
CA GLU A 71 -13.60 -16.82 -3.13
C GLU A 71 -12.74 -18.03 -2.73
N ALA A 72 -11.45 -17.97 -3.07
CA ALA A 72 -10.50 -19.01 -2.70
C ALA A 72 -10.08 -18.94 -1.22
N LYS A 73 -10.35 -17.83 -0.53
CA LYS A 73 -9.87 -17.54 0.84
C LYS A 73 -8.36 -17.69 0.97
N LEU A 74 -7.62 -17.14 0.00
CA LEU A 74 -6.17 -17.20 -0.07
C LEU A 74 -5.60 -15.78 -0.19
N THR A 75 -4.42 -15.56 0.39
CA THR A 75 -3.66 -14.32 0.19
C THR A 75 -2.64 -14.51 -0.91
N ASP A 76 -2.86 -13.87 -2.06
CA ASP A 76 -1.95 -13.98 -3.22
C ASP A 76 -0.80 -12.98 -3.17
N VAL A 77 -0.97 -11.88 -2.45
CA VAL A 77 0.03 -10.82 -2.24
C VAL A 77 0.20 -10.60 -0.74
N MET A 78 1.45 -10.61 -0.28
CA MET A 78 1.83 -10.31 1.10
C MET A 78 3.09 -9.46 1.09
N MET A 79 2.99 -8.22 1.57
CA MET A 79 4.10 -7.28 1.64
C MET A 79 4.13 -6.62 3.01
N LEU A 80 5.23 -6.77 3.74
CA LEU A 80 5.44 -6.07 5.01
C LEU A 80 6.23 -4.80 4.74
N CYS A 81 5.58 -3.65 4.93
CA CYS A 81 6.16 -2.33 4.73
C CYS A 81 6.57 -1.75 6.08
N ARG A 82 7.87 -1.51 6.27
CA ARG A 82 8.40 -0.74 7.39
C ARG A 82 8.51 0.71 6.97
N ILE A 83 7.88 1.58 7.72
CA ILE A 83 7.93 3.02 7.56
C ILE A 83 8.74 3.59 8.73
N ASP A 84 9.81 4.31 8.41
CA ASP A 84 10.60 5.06 9.37
C ASP A 84 10.34 6.55 9.16
N PRO A 85 9.56 7.20 10.03
CA PRO A 85 9.21 8.61 9.89
C PRO A 85 10.39 9.56 10.18
N VAL A 86 11.41 9.11 10.93
CA VAL A 86 12.59 9.94 11.28
C VAL A 86 13.60 9.92 10.16
N GLU A 87 13.91 8.73 9.66
CA GLU A 87 14.87 8.54 8.57
C GLU A 87 14.25 8.77 7.20
N HIS A 88 12.92 8.97 7.14
CA HIS A 88 12.15 9.05 5.89
C HIS A 88 12.44 7.89 4.95
N LYS A 89 12.43 6.68 5.47
CA LYS A 89 12.70 5.43 4.74
C LYS A 89 11.48 4.54 4.69
N VAL A 90 11.33 3.85 3.57
CA VAL A 90 10.34 2.77 3.42
C VAL A 90 11.04 1.54 2.90
N ASN A 91 11.02 0.47 3.68
CA ASN A 91 11.52 -0.82 3.28
C ASN A 91 10.35 -1.80 3.14
N MET A 92 10.21 -2.41 1.97
CA MET A 92 9.13 -3.35 1.64
C MET A 92 9.71 -4.76 1.51
N LEU A 93 9.18 -5.71 2.30
CA LEU A 93 9.51 -7.13 2.23
C LEU A 93 8.35 -7.91 1.62
N SER A 94 8.53 -8.40 0.41
CA SER A 94 7.55 -9.30 -0.23
C SER A 94 7.75 -10.73 0.28
N ILE A 95 6.66 -11.38 0.65
CA ILE A 95 6.62 -12.74 1.14
C ILE A 95 5.96 -13.62 0.06
N PRO A 96 6.70 -14.56 -0.56
CA PRO A 96 6.13 -15.47 -1.55
C PRO A 96 4.96 -16.26 -0.95
N ARG A 97 3.85 -16.32 -1.67
CA ARG A 97 2.60 -16.95 -1.18
C ARG A 97 2.73 -18.41 -0.81
N ASP A 98 3.67 -19.12 -1.45
CA ASP A 98 3.93 -20.56 -1.22
C ASP A 98 4.96 -20.79 -0.09
N THR A 99 5.36 -19.72 0.64
CA THR A 99 6.31 -19.81 1.76
C THR A 99 5.81 -20.80 2.79
N ARG A 100 6.68 -21.77 3.10
CA ARG A 100 6.40 -22.80 4.10
C ARG A 100 6.44 -22.22 5.50
N VAL A 101 5.33 -22.31 6.20
CA VAL A 101 5.19 -21.88 7.60
C VAL A 101 4.57 -22.99 8.44
N LYS A 102 4.67 -22.87 9.76
CA LYS A 102 4.02 -23.77 10.71
C LYS A 102 2.71 -23.19 11.20
N LEU A 103 1.66 -24.02 11.17
CA LEU A 103 0.39 -23.76 11.85
C LEU A 103 0.16 -24.91 12.86
N GLY A 104 0.47 -24.65 14.13
CA GLY A 104 0.57 -25.69 15.14
C GLY A 104 1.67 -26.71 14.77
N SER A 105 1.33 -27.99 14.65
CA SER A 105 2.24 -29.04 14.25
C SER A 105 2.34 -29.24 12.72
N ARG A 106 1.46 -28.63 11.93
CA ARG A 106 1.38 -28.80 10.48
C ARG A 106 2.21 -27.77 9.73
N ASN A 107 2.79 -28.19 8.60
CA ASN A 107 3.36 -27.25 7.64
C ASN A 107 2.30 -26.91 6.61
N ILE A 108 2.15 -25.60 6.36
CA ILE A 108 1.23 -25.06 5.35
C ILE A 108 1.96 -24.07 4.46
N LYS A 109 1.36 -23.72 3.32
CA LYS A 109 1.74 -22.52 2.57
C LYS A 109 1.15 -21.30 3.28
N ILE A 110 1.93 -20.22 3.40
CA ILE A 110 1.50 -19.03 4.15
C ILE A 110 0.20 -18.42 3.60
N ASN A 111 -0.04 -18.48 2.28
CA ASN A 111 -1.28 -17.99 1.68
C ASN A 111 -2.54 -18.68 2.20
N SER A 112 -2.44 -19.96 2.59
CA SER A 112 -3.57 -20.71 3.13
C SER A 112 -3.86 -20.38 4.60
N SER A 113 -3.00 -19.62 5.28
CA SER A 113 -3.25 -19.20 6.67
C SER A 113 -4.53 -18.38 6.80
N PHE A 114 -4.87 -17.58 5.76
CA PHE A 114 -6.10 -16.79 5.73
C PHE A 114 -7.37 -17.65 5.85
N SER A 115 -7.41 -18.80 5.19
CA SER A 115 -8.55 -19.73 5.29
C SER A 115 -8.71 -20.39 6.66
N HIS A 116 -7.66 -20.36 7.50
CA HIS A 116 -7.65 -21.00 8.82
C HIS A 116 -8.07 -20.06 9.98
N GLY A 117 -7.84 -18.76 9.83
CA GLY A 117 -8.11 -17.80 10.91
C GLY A 117 -8.13 -16.34 10.45
N GLY A 118 -8.43 -16.10 9.16
CA GLY A 118 -8.52 -14.75 8.63
C GLY A 118 -7.19 -13.98 8.70
N VAL A 119 -7.30 -12.66 8.79
CA VAL A 119 -6.14 -11.76 8.80
C VAL A 119 -5.24 -11.99 10.01
N GLU A 120 -5.80 -12.28 11.17
CA GLU A 120 -5.04 -12.53 12.40
C GLU A 120 -4.07 -13.71 12.25
N GLN A 121 -4.53 -14.80 11.61
CA GLN A 121 -3.68 -15.95 11.38
C GLN A 121 -2.55 -15.65 10.38
N VAL A 122 -2.81 -14.79 9.38
CA VAL A 122 -1.76 -14.33 8.45
C VAL A 122 -0.73 -13.50 9.21
N ILE A 123 -1.19 -12.55 10.05
CA ILE A 123 -0.32 -11.72 10.89
C ILE A 123 0.57 -12.57 11.78
N ASP A 124 0.02 -13.58 12.45
CA ASP A 124 0.80 -14.50 13.29
C ASP A 124 1.85 -15.27 12.49
N CYS A 125 1.50 -15.75 11.30
CA CYS A 125 2.45 -16.43 10.42
C CYS A 125 3.57 -15.49 9.96
N VAL A 126 3.26 -14.23 9.62
CA VAL A 126 4.25 -13.22 9.22
C VAL A 126 5.17 -12.86 10.39
N LYS A 127 4.62 -12.63 11.60
CA LYS A 127 5.41 -12.39 12.82
C LYS A 127 6.36 -13.55 13.12
N ASN A 128 5.88 -14.78 13.03
CA ASN A 128 6.70 -15.97 13.29
C ASN A 128 7.78 -16.18 12.22
N LEU A 129 7.53 -15.82 10.97
CA LEU A 129 8.48 -15.92 9.87
C LEU A 129 9.59 -14.87 9.97
N THR A 130 9.21 -13.62 10.25
CA THR A 130 10.11 -12.46 10.15
C THR A 130 10.71 -12.03 11.50
N GLY A 131 10.05 -12.36 12.61
CA GLY A 131 10.37 -11.81 13.94
C GLY A 131 9.96 -10.36 14.12
N LEU A 132 9.37 -9.71 13.12
CA LEU A 132 8.96 -8.31 13.15
C LEU A 132 7.51 -8.18 13.68
N PRO A 133 7.22 -7.12 14.46
CA PRO A 133 5.85 -6.80 14.82
C PRO A 133 5.07 -6.35 13.58
N VAL A 134 3.78 -6.62 13.54
CA VAL A 134 2.83 -6.01 12.60
C VAL A 134 1.97 -5.05 13.40
N HIS A 135 2.04 -3.75 13.10
CA HIS A 135 1.34 -2.70 13.83
C HIS A 135 -0.03 -2.45 13.22
N HIS A 136 -0.08 -2.43 11.88
CA HIS A 136 -1.30 -2.25 11.11
C HIS A 136 -1.35 -3.22 9.95
N TYR A 137 -2.55 -3.46 9.44
CA TYR A 137 -2.74 -4.23 8.22
C TYR A 137 -3.66 -3.51 7.23
N PHE A 138 -3.54 -3.91 5.99
CA PHE A 138 -4.34 -3.47 4.88
C PHE A 138 -4.70 -4.68 4.03
N LEU A 139 -5.95 -5.08 4.07
CA LEU A 139 -6.47 -6.19 3.31
C LEU A 139 -7.32 -5.66 2.17
N ILE A 140 -6.94 -5.96 0.93
CA ILE A 140 -7.63 -5.51 -0.27
C ILE A 140 -7.97 -6.70 -1.15
N ASP A 141 -9.22 -6.77 -1.62
CA ASP A 141 -9.60 -7.72 -2.65
C ASP A 141 -9.37 -7.14 -4.06
N THR A 142 -9.60 -7.97 -5.05
CA THR A 142 -9.36 -7.63 -6.46
C THR A 142 -10.25 -6.47 -6.92
N LYS A 143 -11.50 -6.41 -6.43
CA LYS A 143 -12.45 -5.36 -6.77
C LYS A 143 -12.00 -4.02 -6.19
N ALA A 144 -11.71 -3.99 -4.88
CA ALA A 144 -11.22 -2.80 -4.22
C ALA A 144 -9.88 -2.31 -4.79
N PHE A 145 -8.99 -3.23 -5.19
CA PHE A 145 -7.76 -2.86 -5.88
C PHE A 145 -8.03 -2.09 -7.18
N ARG A 146 -8.93 -2.59 -8.04
CA ARG A 146 -9.32 -1.88 -9.27
C ARG A 146 -9.88 -0.50 -8.98
N GLU A 147 -10.86 -0.43 -8.08
CA GLU A 147 -11.52 0.82 -7.72
C GLU A 147 -10.54 1.84 -7.13
N CYS A 148 -9.56 1.42 -6.33
CA CYS A 148 -8.50 2.29 -5.81
C CYS A 148 -7.62 2.84 -6.94
N ILE A 149 -7.19 2.00 -7.89
CA ILE A 149 -6.38 2.44 -9.02
C ILE A 149 -7.18 3.43 -9.89
N ASP A 150 -8.46 3.18 -10.14
CA ASP A 150 -9.34 4.07 -10.91
C ASP A 150 -9.56 5.41 -10.19
N ALA A 151 -9.81 5.41 -8.87
CA ALA A 151 -9.93 6.63 -8.06
C ALA A 151 -8.65 7.48 -8.12
N LEU A 152 -7.48 6.84 -8.24
CA LEU A 152 -6.19 7.49 -8.44
C LEU A 152 -5.92 7.89 -9.90
N GLY A 153 -6.83 7.57 -10.84
CA GLY A 153 -6.70 7.91 -12.26
C GLY A 153 -5.71 7.06 -13.02
N GLY A 154 -5.53 5.79 -12.62
CA GLY A 154 -4.62 4.84 -13.26
C GLY A 154 -3.14 5.12 -12.99
N VAL A 155 -2.27 4.21 -13.40
CA VAL A 155 -0.80 4.29 -13.25
C VAL A 155 -0.13 4.09 -14.60
N TYR A 156 0.78 4.96 -14.99
CA TYR A 156 1.64 4.72 -16.15
C TYR A 156 2.70 3.69 -15.79
N PHE A 157 2.76 2.62 -16.57
CA PHE A 157 3.67 1.52 -16.30
C PHE A 157 4.25 0.94 -17.58
N THR A 158 5.50 0.50 -17.53
CA THR A 158 6.13 -0.22 -18.64
C THR A 158 5.89 -1.72 -18.50
N VAL A 159 4.87 -2.24 -19.19
CA VAL A 159 4.58 -3.67 -19.23
C VAL A 159 5.77 -4.41 -19.85
N PRO A 160 6.45 -5.32 -19.15
CA PRO A 160 7.76 -5.87 -19.57
C PRO A 160 7.69 -6.79 -20.78
N ARG A 161 6.53 -7.38 -21.01
CA ARG A 161 6.28 -8.33 -22.13
C ARG A 161 4.80 -8.32 -22.49
N LYS A 162 4.45 -8.84 -23.68
CA LYS A 162 3.05 -9.17 -23.97
C LYS A 162 2.55 -10.21 -22.97
N MET A 163 1.40 -9.94 -22.35
CA MET A 163 0.73 -10.83 -21.43
C MET A 163 -0.60 -11.24 -22.05
N ASP A 164 -0.72 -12.52 -22.38
CA ASP A 164 -1.88 -13.10 -23.03
C ASP A 164 -2.20 -14.42 -22.33
N TYR A 165 -3.29 -14.47 -21.58
CA TYR A 165 -3.69 -15.62 -20.79
C TYR A 165 -5.17 -15.56 -20.45
N GLU A 166 -5.85 -16.68 -20.65
CA GLU A 166 -7.26 -16.85 -20.28
C GLU A 166 -7.44 -18.05 -19.35
N ASP A 167 -8.21 -17.86 -18.29
CA ASP A 167 -8.68 -18.90 -17.40
C ASP A 167 -10.15 -18.65 -17.08
N PRO A 168 -11.08 -19.17 -17.92
CA PRO A 168 -12.52 -18.97 -17.72
C PRO A 168 -13.06 -19.52 -16.38
N LEU A 169 -12.36 -20.48 -15.77
CA LEU A 169 -12.80 -21.04 -14.47
C LEU A 169 -12.56 -20.05 -13.31
N GLN A 170 -11.60 -19.14 -13.49
CA GLN A 170 -11.28 -18.09 -12.53
C GLN A 170 -11.77 -16.69 -12.98
N ASP A 171 -12.59 -16.62 -14.03
CA ASP A 171 -13.01 -15.36 -14.68
C ASP A 171 -11.82 -14.42 -14.91
N LEU A 172 -10.70 -14.99 -15.42
CA LEU A 172 -9.44 -14.29 -15.58
C LEU A 172 -9.07 -14.18 -17.07
N TYR A 173 -9.12 -12.97 -17.58
CA TYR A 173 -8.76 -12.63 -18.97
C TYR A 173 -7.67 -11.57 -18.94
N ILE A 174 -6.47 -11.91 -19.41
CA ILE A 174 -5.29 -11.04 -19.40
C ILE A 174 -4.88 -10.79 -20.85
N HIS A 175 -4.96 -9.53 -21.29
CA HIS A 175 -4.58 -9.09 -22.63
C HIS A 175 -3.88 -7.74 -22.54
N LEU A 176 -2.59 -7.76 -22.15
CA LEU A 176 -1.76 -6.55 -22.06
C LEU A 176 -0.66 -6.59 -23.10
N GLU A 177 -0.57 -5.54 -23.89
CA GLU A 177 0.55 -5.36 -24.82
C GLU A 177 1.80 -4.90 -24.07
N ARG A 178 2.98 -5.23 -24.61
CA ARG A 178 4.26 -4.77 -24.07
C ARG A 178 4.42 -3.27 -24.28
N GLY A 179 5.00 -2.58 -23.33
CA GLY A 179 5.43 -1.18 -23.47
C GLY A 179 4.81 -0.25 -22.42
N TYR A 180 5.16 1.03 -22.55
CA TYR A 180 4.70 2.08 -21.66
C TYR A 180 3.25 2.46 -21.96
N GLN A 181 2.37 2.31 -20.99
CA GLN A 181 0.95 2.57 -21.14
C GLN A 181 0.30 2.95 -19.81
N LEU A 182 -0.87 3.61 -19.86
CA LEU A 182 -1.70 3.84 -18.70
C LEU A 182 -2.45 2.56 -18.36
N LEU A 183 -2.29 2.09 -17.12
CA LEU A 183 -3.04 1.00 -16.55
C LEU A 183 -4.14 1.59 -15.66
N ASP A 184 -5.39 1.41 -16.06
CA ASP A 184 -6.57 1.56 -15.22
C ASP A 184 -6.70 0.38 -14.24
N GLY A 185 -7.75 0.34 -13.44
CA GLY A 185 -7.95 -0.74 -12.46
C GLY A 185 -7.95 -2.12 -13.09
N ASP A 186 -8.65 -2.31 -14.22
CA ASP A 186 -8.74 -3.61 -14.90
C ASP A 186 -7.37 -4.06 -15.46
N LYS A 187 -6.63 -3.16 -16.09
CA LYS A 187 -5.30 -3.48 -16.62
C LYS A 187 -4.27 -3.70 -15.50
N ALA A 188 -4.38 -2.93 -14.41
CA ALA A 188 -3.52 -3.13 -13.26
C ALA A 188 -3.77 -4.50 -12.61
N GLU A 189 -5.03 -4.94 -12.49
CA GLU A 189 -5.37 -6.30 -12.05
C GLU A 189 -4.75 -7.36 -12.96
N GLN A 190 -4.92 -7.22 -14.28
CA GLN A 190 -4.32 -8.14 -15.25
C GLN A 190 -2.80 -8.25 -15.05
N LEU A 191 -2.11 -7.11 -14.87
CA LEU A 191 -0.66 -7.07 -14.64
C LEU A 191 -0.26 -7.86 -13.40
N VAL A 192 -0.91 -7.60 -12.25
CA VAL A 192 -0.51 -8.19 -10.96
C VAL A 192 -0.94 -9.65 -10.81
N ARG A 193 -1.95 -10.09 -11.58
CA ARG A 193 -2.43 -11.49 -11.60
C ARG A 193 -1.72 -12.37 -12.62
N PHE A 194 -0.98 -11.80 -13.58
CA PHE A 194 -0.28 -12.60 -14.58
C PHE A 194 0.81 -13.48 -13.94
N ARG A 195 0.84 -14.78 -14.29
CA ARG A 195 1.71 -15.79 -13.65
C ARG A 195 2.63 -16.54 -14.63
N ARG A 196 2.49 -16.32 -15.97
CA ARG A 196 3.28 -17.04 -16.96
C ARG A 196 4.62 -16.36 -17.25
N TYR A 197 5.39 -16.12 -16.20
CA TYR A 197 6.76 -15.64 -16.30
C TYR A 197 7.76 -16.79 -16.37
N THR A 198 8.96 -16.51 -16.86
CA THR A 198 10.02 -17.52 -17.05
C THR A 198 10.47 -18.10 -15.71
N ASN A 199 10.62 -17.25 -14.68
CA ASN A 199 11.02 -17.66 -13.33
C ASN A 199 9.79 -17.76 -12.38
N GLY A 200 8.59 -17.92 -12.93
CA GLY A 200 7.37 -18.15 -12.17
C GLY A 200 7.01 -17.02 -11.21
N ASP A 201 6.84 -17.37 -9.94
CA ASP A 201 6.35 -16.46 -8.89
C ASP A 201 7.33 -15.33 -8.55
N ILE A 202 8.63 -15.55 -8.70
CA ILE A 202 9.67 -14.53 -8.42
C ILE A 202 9.55 -13.34 -9.38
N ASP A 203 9.38 -13.60 -10.68
CA ASP A 203 9.19 -12.52 -11.66
C ASP A 203 7.87 -11.77 -11.40
N ARG A 204 6.81 -12.47 -11.00
CA ARG A 204 5.54 -11.84 -10.62
C ARG A 204 5.72 -10.90 -9.45
N ILE A 205 6.38 -11.33 -8.38
CA ILE A 205 6.68 -10.51 -7.20
C ILE A 205 7.44 -9.25 -7.61
N LYS A 206 8.45 -9.39 -8.49
CA LYS A 206 9.20 -8.23 -8.98
C LYS A 206 8.31 -7.24 -9.72
N VAL A 207 7.46 -7.71 -10.62
CA VAL A 207 6.52 -6.82 -11.35
C VAL A 207 5.54 -6.14 -10.39
N GLN A 208 5.05 -6.84 -9.37
CA GLN A 208 4.21 -6.25 -8.33
C GLN A 208 4.96 -5.18 -7.53
N GLN A 209 6.22 -5.41 -7.17
CA GLN A 209 7.07 -4.44 -6.49
C GLN A 209 7.31 -3.20 -7.36
N ASP A 210 7.66 -3.40 -8.64
CA ASP A 210 7.88 -2.32 -9.60
C ASP A 210 6.58 -1.51 -9.81
N PHE A 211 5.42 -2.17 -9.87
CA PHE A 211 4.12 -1.49 -9.98
C PHE A 211 3.79 -0.65 -8.74
N ILE A 212 4.00 -1.17 -7.54
CA ILE A 212 3.80 -0.41 -6.29
C ILE A 212 4.75 0.78 -6.21
N LYS A 213 6.01 0.60 -6.63
CA LYS A 213 6.97 1.71 -6.71
C LYS A 213 6.47 2.82 -7.64
N GLU A 214 6.07 2.48 -8.87
CA GLU A 214 5.52 3.44 -9.84
C GLU A 214 4.24 4.11 -9.33
N LEU A 215 3.35 3.36 -8.66
CA LEU A 215 2.16 3.92 -8.03
C LEU A 215 2.54 4.98 -6.98
N ILE A 216 3.50 4.67 -6.11
CA ILE A 216 4.01 5.59 -5.11
C ILE A 216 4.64 6.83 -5.77
N GLU A 217 5.54 6.65 -6.73
CA GLU A 217 6.24 7.74 -7.40
C GLU A 217 5.28 8.69 -8.14
N GLN A 218 4.25 8.16 -8.80
CA GLN A 218 3.30 8.95 -9.58
C GLN A 218 2.20 9.58 -8.73
N LYS A 219 1.74 8.89 -7.68
CA LYS A 219 0.53 9.26 -6.93
C LYS A 219 0.82 9.87 -5.57
N LEU A 220 1.98 9.65 -4.98
CA LEU A 220 2.37 10.34 -3.75
C LEU A 220 2.84 11.77 -4.05
N THR A 221 1.90 12.62 -4.40
CA THR A 221 2.09 14.07 -4.52
C THR A 221 1.08 14.78 -3.62
N ALA A 222 1.36 16.04 -3.26
CA ALA A 222 0.44 16.83 -2.43
C ALA A 222 -0.98 16.89 -3.02
N ALA A 223 -1.12 16.90 -4.36
CA ALA A 223 -2.41 16.88 -5.04
C ALA A 223 -3.19 15.56 -4.81
N TYR A 224 -2.49 14.43 -4.65
CA TYR A 224 -3.14 13.13 -4.42
C TYR A 224 -3.40 12.82 -2.95
N ILE A 225 -2.72 13.49 -2.01
CA ILE A 225 -3.10 13.44 -0.59
C ILE A 225 -4.54 13.91 -0.41
N MET A 226 -4.97 14.91 -1.17
CA MET A 226 -6.36 15.38 -1.15
C MET A 226 -7.38 14.34 -1.64
N LYS A 227 -6.93 13.29 -2.35
CA LYS A 227 -7.76 12.16 -2.78
C LYS A 227 -7.78 10.99 -1.81
N ILE A 228 -6.96 11.00 -0.76
CA ILE A 228 -6.94 9.93 0.25
C ILE A 228 -8.33 9.67 0.85
N PRO A 229 -9.16 10.70 1.16
CA PRO A 229 -10.52 10.44 1.63
C PRO A 229 -11.39 9.64 0.65
N ASP A 230 -11.26 9.87 -0.66
CA ASP A 230 -12.00 9.12 -1.69
C ASP A 230 -11.51 7.67 -1.76
N VAL A 231 -10.19 7.48 -1.74
CA VAL A 231 -9.55 6.15 -1.67
C VAL A 231 -9.95 5.44 -0.37
N TYR A 232 -9.94 6.15 0.77
CA TYR A 232 -10.37 5.59 2.05
C TYR A 232 -11.81 5.08 2.01
N LYS A 233 -12.72 5.82 1.35
CA LYS A 233 -14.11 5.39 1.19
C LYS A 233 -14.22 4.09 0.39
N VAL A 234 -13.51 4.00 -0.75
CA VAL A 234 -13.47 2.75 -1.55
C VAL A 234 -12.97 1.58 -0.70
N ILE A 235 -11.93 1.84 0.10
CA ILE A 235 -11.33 0.84 0.99
C ILE A 235 -12.31 0.44 2.10
N ALA A 236 -12.94 1.40 2.77
CA ALA A 236 -13.89 1.13 3.84
C ALA A 236 -15.10 0.30 3.36
N ASP A 237 -15.51 0.48 2.11
CA ASP A 237 -16.66 -0.23 1.53
C ASP A 237 -16.31 -1.66 1.03
N ASN A 238 -15.04 -1.92 0.65
CA ASN A 238 -14.63 -3.16 -0.05
C ASN A 238 -13.37 -3.83 0.54
N SER A 239 -12.83 -3.34 1.66
CA SER A 239 -11.55 -3.79 2.24
C SER A 239 -11.64 -3.84 3.76
N SER A 240 -10.59 -4.39 4.39
CA SER A 240 -10.46 -4.38 5.84
C SER A 240 -9.11 -3.79 6.23
N THR A 241 -9.13 -2.84 7.16
CA THR A 241 -7.94 -2.27 7.78
C THR A 241 -8.25 -1.88 9.22
N ASP A 242 -7.25 -1.93 10.08
CA ASP A 242 -7.30 -1.39 11.44
C ASP A 242 -6.83 0.08 11.50
N MET A 243 -6.37 0.64 10.36
CA MET A 243 -5.94 2.03 10.29
C MET A 243 -7.13 2.99 10.21
N THR A 244 -7.08 4.05 10.98
CA THR A 244 -7.98 5.20 10.83
C THR A 244 -7.60 6.06 9.63
N LEU A 245 -8.52 6.88 9.13
CA LEU A 245 -8.24 7.87 8.08
C LEU A 245 -7.06 8.78 8.45
N ARG A 246 -6.95 9.18 9.71
CA ARG A 246 -5.85 10.03 10.20
C ARG A 246 -4.51 9.32 10.07
N GLU A 247 -4.41 8.08 10.50
CA GLU A 247 -3.19 7.28 10.38
C GLU A 247 -2.80 7.05 8.92
N MET A 248 -3.78 6.83 8.03
CA MET A 248 -3.52 6.71 6.60
C MET A 248 -3.01 8.02 5.98
N LEU A 249 -3.58 9.17 6.39
CA LEU A 249 -3.10 10.49 5.96
C LEU A 249 -1.68 10.77 6.46
N ASP A 250 -1.37 10.41 7.70
CA ASP A 250 -0.04 10.59 8.29
C ASP A 250 0.98 9.67 7.60
N ALA A 251 0.64 8.42 7.34
CA ALA A 251 1.46 7.51 6.54
C ALA A 251 1.70 8.06 5.12
N GLY A 252 0.66 8.59 4.47
CA GLY A 252 0.77 9.24 3.16
C GLY A 252 1.72 10.44 3.17
N LYS A 253 1.65 11.30 4.19
CA LYS A 253 2.58 12.44 4.36
C LYS A 253 4.03 11.98 4.56
N GLN A 254 4.23 10.92 5.36
CA GLN A 254 5.56 10.35 5.58
C GLN A 254 6.13 9.77 4.28
N LEU A 255 5.29 9.07 3.50
CA LEU A 255 5.67 8.57 2.18
C LEU A 255 6.02 9.69 1.20
N LEU A 256 5.39 10.88 1.29
CA LEU A 256 5.77 12.05 0.47
C LEU A 256 7.20 12.52 0.72
N ALA A 257 7.70 12.38 1.93
CA ALA A 257 9.06 12.75 2.27
C ALA A 257 10.11 11.79 1.68
N VAL A 258 9.70 10.61 1.19
CA VAL A 258 10.54 9.55 0.61
C VAL A 258 10.82 9.78 -0.90
N LYS A 259 10.77 11.00 -1.39
CA LYS A 259 10.90 11.31 -2.84
C LYS A 259 12.21 10.89 -3.52
N ASP A 260 13.25 10.57 -2.75
CA ASP A 260 14.51 10.14 -3.32
C ASP A 260 14.53 8.61 -3.39
N GLY A 261 14.71 8.05 -4.59
CA GLY A 261 14.66 6.60 -4.86
C GLY A 261 15.62 5.75 -4.03
N GLU A 262 16.55 6.36 -3.29
CA GLU A 262 17.45 5.69 -2.33
C GLU A 262 16.76 5.36 -0.99
N ARG A 263 15.63 6.00 -0.68
CA ARG A 263 14.90 5.81 0.59
C ARG A 263 13.79 4.76 0.50
N PHE A 264 13.41 4.37 -0.70
CA PHE A 264 12.47 3.26 -0.93
C PHE A 264 13.22 2.03 -1.43
N LYS A 265 13.24 0.99 -0.61
CA LYS A 265 13.88 -0.27 -0.97
C LYS A 265 12.85 -1.40 -0.94
N SER A 266 12.94 -2.31 -1.91
CA SER A 266 12.12 -3.52 -1.96
C SER A 266 12.99 -4.77 -1.88
N PHE A 267 12.54 -5.72 -1.09
CA PHE A 267 13.18 -6.99 -0.83
C PHE A 267 12.19 -8.13 -1.01
N THR A 268 12.69 -9.29 -1.24
CA THR A 268 11.90 -10.53 -1.21
C THR A 268 12.51 -11.46 -0.16
N VAL A 269 11.68 -12.18 0.59
CA VAL A 269 12.15 -13.22 1.50
C VAL A 269 13.09 -14.15 0.74
N PRO A 270 14.35 -14.31 1.17
CA PRO A 270 15.30 -15.19 0.49
C PRO A 270 14.92 -16.66 0.65
N GLY A 271 15.02 -17.42 -0.43
CA GLY A 271 14.63 -18.83 -0.42
C GLY A 271 14.51 -19.40 -1.83
N GLU A 272 14.04 -20.62 -1.92
CA GLU A 272 13.83 -21.34 -3.17
C GLU A 272 12.62 -22.26 -3.15
N GLY A 273 12.14 -22.64 -4.33
CA GLY A 273 11.08 -23.63 -4.48
C GLY A 273 11.60 -25.04 -4.23
N GLN A 274 10.95 -25.78 -3.32
CA GLN A 274 11.29 -27.17 -3.01
C GLN A 274 10.04 -28.04 -2.92
N TYR A 275 10.13 -29.27 -3.42
CA TYR A 275 9.12 -30.28 -3.18
C TYR A 275 9.37 -30.98 -1.83
N ILE A 276 8.36 -30.99 -0.98
CA ILE A 276 8.39 -31.75 0.29
C ILE A 276 7.23 -32.73 0.27
N GLY A 277 7.54 -33.98 0.00
CA GLY A 277 6.55 -34.96 -0.46
C GLY A 277 6.00 -34.53 -1.82
N GLU A 278 4.69 -34.53 -1.96
CA GLU A 278 3.99 -34.13 -3.20
C GLU A 278 3.68 -32.64 -3.31
N VAL A 279 4.00 -31.87 -2.27
CA VAL A 279 3.64 -30.44 -2.19
C VAL A 279 4.86 -29.58 -2.50
N SER A 280 4.71 -28.66 -3.45
CA SER A 280 5.70 -27.61 -3.74
C SER A 280 5.57 -26.47 -2.74
N TYR A 281 6.63 -26.13 -2.04
CA TYR A 281 6.74 -25.02 -1.12
C TYR A 281 7.85 -24.06 -1.55
N PHE A 282 7.76 -22.81 -1.16
CA PHE A 282 8.89 -21.89 -1.10
C PHE A 282 9.54 -22.02 0.29
N VAL A 283 10.79 -22.48 0.34
CA VAL A 283 11.52 -22.68 1.59
C VAL A 283 12.50 -21.53 1.77
N HIS A 284 12.28 -20.73 2.82
CA HIS A 284 13.13 -19.58 3.10
C HIS A 284 14.47 -19.98 3.72
N TYR A 285 15.52 -19.22 3.40
CA TYR A 285 16.85 -19.35 3.97
C TYR A 285 16.91 -18.58 5.28
N LYS A 286 16.84 -19.28 6.41
CA LYS A 286 16.68 -18.70 7.75
C LYS A 286 17.76 -17.68 8.09
N THR A 287 19.03 -18.00 7.83
CA THR A 287 20.17 -17.13 8.14
C THR A 287 20.16 -15.87 7.29
N GLU A 288 19.88 -16.02 6.00
CA GLU A 288 19.82 -14.89 5.06
C GLU A 288 18.65 -13.95 5.38
N LEU A 289 17.47 -14.52 5.72
CA LEU A 289 16.33 -13.75 6.16
C LEU A 289 16.63 -12.99 7.46
N ALA A 290 17.25 -13.66 8.45
CA ALA A 290 17.62 -13.01 9.71
C ALA A 290 18.62 -11.85 9.50
N ASN A 291 19.58 -12.03 8.62
CA ASN A 291 20.55 -10.97 8.25
C ASN A 291 19.85 -9.82 7.53
N LEU A 292 18.96 -10.10 6.58
CA LEU A 292 18.17 -9.09 5.88
C LEU A 292 17.33 -8.26 6.84
N ILE A 293 16.65 -8.93 7.78
CA ILE A 293 15.84 -8.25 8.80
C ILE A 293 16.72 -7.38 9.69
N ALA A 294 17.85 -7.90 10.15
CA ALA A 294 18.76 -7.16 11.02
C ALA A 294 19.38 -5.91 10.36
N THR A 295 19.63 -5.96 9.05
CA THR A 295 20.24 -4.86 8.30
C THR A 295 19.25 -3.82 7.79
N GLU A 296 18.08 -4.24 7.36
CA GLU A 296 17.17 -3.36 6.62
C GLU A 296 15.85 -3.06 7.37
N PHE A 297 15.51 -3.83 8.43
CA PHE A 297 14.22 -3.73 9.11
C PHE A 297 14.32 -3.49 10.63
N ASN A 298 15.51 -3.24 11.17
CA ASN A 298 15.72 -2.88 12.59
C ASN A 298 15.96 -1.40 12.78
#